data_ae6ca04a2d8277f5b8430718e2d37c8e
#
_entry.id   ae6ca04a2d8277f5b8430718e2d37c8e
#
_cell.length_a   1.000
_cell.length_b   1.000
_cell.length_c   1.000
_cell.angle_alpha   90.00
_cell.angle_beta   90.00
_cell.angle_gamma   90.00
#
_symmetry.space_group_name_H-M   'P 1'
#
loop_
_entity.id
_entity.type
_entity.pdbx_description
1 polymer ?
#
loop_
_entity_poly.entity_id
_entity_poly.type
_entity_poly.pdbx_seq_one_letter_code
_entity_poly.pdbx_strand_id
1 'polypeptide(L)'
;MDGRAAGADGVEIPGRYRHAVVPHIMVEDAAAAIDFYRRAFGAREDFRIDAPGGGVLHAEIAVGRSVLMLGDVSVDEAEAGSFAAPAALGGGTSVTLHVFVPDVDSLAERAEAAGAEVLQPPTDMFHGDRTVILKDPSGHLWVFLTHLEDVPEEELRRRLAAAG
;
A
#
# COMPACT_ATOMS: atom_id res chain seq x y z
N MET A 1 -6.56 10.45 -27.89
CA MET A 1 -7.82 10.81 -27.21
C MET A 1 -7.52 10.85 -25.70
N ASP A 2 -7.42 12.05 -25.16
CA ASP A 2 -7.21 12.24 -23.73
C ASP A 2 -8.47 11.83 -22.97
N GLY A 3 -8.45 10.65 -22.35
CA GLY A 3 -9.50 10.19 -21.48
C GLY A 3 -9.45 10.92 -20.13
N ARG A 4 -9.87 12.18 -20.12
CA ARG A 4 -10.10 12.91 -18.87
C ARG A 4 -11.43 12.48 -18.30
N ALA A 5 -11.42 11.75 -17.20
CA ALA A 5 -12.61 11.50 -16.42
C ALA A 5 -12.79 12.66 -15.44
N ALA A 6 -13.86 13.44 -15.60
CA ALA A 6 -14.27 14.38 -14.57
C ALA A 6 -14.81 13.58 -13.36
N GLY A 7 -14.20 13.75 -12.18
CA GLY A 7 -14.76 13.25 -10.93
C GLY A 7 -16.10 13.91 -10.65
N ALA A 8 -16.91 13.29 -9.78
CA ALA A 8 -18.27 13.75 -9.44
C ALA A 8 -18.31 15.19 -8.85
N ASP A 9 -17.17 15.72 -8.46
CA ASP A 9 -16.92 17.04 -7.86
C ASP A 9 -16.25 18.05 -8.82
N GLY A 10 -16.15 17.69 -10.11
CA GLY A 10 -15.58 18.57 -11.14
C GLY A 10 -14.04 18.66 -11.13
N VAL A 11 -13.35 17.86 -10.33
CA VAL A 11 -11.89 17.77 -10.31
C VAL A 11 -11.41 16.98 -11.52
N GLU A 12 -10.55 17.60 -12.35
CA GLU A 12 -9.85 16.88 -13.42
C GLU A 12 -8.66 16.11 -12.85
N ILE A 13 -8.68 14.78 -13.04
CA ILE A 13 -7.56 13.91 -12.69
C ILE A 13 -7.06 13.17 -13.93
N PRO A 14 -5.75 12.88 -14.04
CA PRO A 14 -5.23 12.07 -15.14
C PRO A 14 -5.95 10.72 -15.21
N GLY A 15 -6.28 10.27 -16.43
CA GLY A 15 -7.09 9.05 -16.65
C GLY A 15 -6.51 7.75 -16.10
N ARG A 16 -5.19 7.74 -15.76
CA ARG A 16 -4.54 6.60 -15.09
C ARG A 16 -4.91 6.47 -13.62
N TYR A 17 -5.40 7.54 -12.99
CA TYR A 17 -5.87 7.52 -11.61
C TYR A 17 -7.38 7.33 -11.57
N ARG A 18 -7.85 6.62 -10.54
CA ARG A 18 -9.29 6.41 -10.30
C ARG A 18 -9.85 7.37 -9.28
N HIS A 19 -8.99 7.89 -8.41
CA HIS A 19 -9.36 8.73 -7.27
C HIS A 19 -8.45 9.95 -7.20
N ALA A 20 -8.96 11.04 -6.64
CA ALA A 20 -8.21 12.28 -6.48
C ALA A 20 -7.08 12.17 -5.43
N VAL A 21 -7.18 11.23 -4.50
CA VAL A 21 -6.12 10.93 -3.53
C VAL A 21 -5.34 9.73 -4.00
N VAL A 22 -4.04 9.93 -4.27
CA VAL A 22 -3.09 8.88 -4.65
C VAL A 22 -2.01 8.83 -3.58
N PRO A 23 -1.85 7.70 -2.88
CA PRO A 23 -0.78 7.56 -1.90
C PRO A 23 0.59 7.68 -2.56
N HIS A 24 1.50 8.41 -1.91
CA HIS A 24 2.91 8.47 -2.28
C HIS A 24 3.74 8.05 -1.07
N ILE A 25 4.46 6.94 -1.18
CA ILE A 25 5.32 6.43 -0.12
C ILE A 25 6.80 6.70 -0.44
N MET A 26 7.55 7.00 0.60
CA MET A 26 9.00 7.20 0.50
C MET A 26 9.70 5.94 0.96
N VAL A 27 10.71 5.52 0.20
CA VAL A 27 11.50 4.32 0.47
C VAL A 27 12.99 4.65 0.36
N GLU A 28 13.84 3.78 0.92
CA GLU A 28 15.30 3.98 0.84
C GLU A 28 15.86 3.48 -0.49
N ASP A 29 15.23 2.47 -1.09
CA ASP A 29 15.59 1.89 -2.39
C ASP A 29 14.30 1.52 -3.13
N ALA A 30 13.85 2.42 -3.99
CA ALA A 30 12.60 2.24 -4.72
C ALA A 30 12.69 1.13 -5.77
N ALA A 31 13.87 0.87 -6.34
CA ALA A 31 14.03 -0.24 -7.28
C ALA A 31 13.83 -1.60 -6.58
N ALA A 32 14.43 -1.77 -5.40
CA ALA A 32 14.23 -2.97 -4.58
C ALA A 32 12.79 -3.09 -4.06
N ALA A 33 12.17 -1.96 -3.66
CA ALA A 33 10.78 -1.92 -3.22
C ALA A 33 9.81 -2.35 -4.33
N ILE A 34 9.98 -1.83 -5.55
CA ILE A 34 9.17 -2.21 -6.72
C ILE A 34 9.30 -3.71 -7.00
N ASP A 35 10.52 -4.26 -6.98
CA ASP A 35 10.73 -5.70 -7.19
C ASP A 35 10.05 -6.53 -6.09
N PHE A 36 10.13 -6.10 -4.84
CA PHE A 36 9.40 -6.73 -3.73
C PHE A 36 7.88 -6.69 -3.97
N TYR A 37 7.29 -5.54 -4.29
CA TYR A 37 5.84 -5.41 -4.51
C TYR A 37 5.35 -6.25 -5.69
N ARG A 38 6.16 -6.40 -6.73
CA ARG A 38 5.86 -7.30 -7.85
C ARG A 38 5.79 -8.75 -7.40
N ARG A 39 6.80 -9.22 -6.66
CA ARG A 39 6.88 -10.62 -6.18
C ARG A 39 5.85 -10.93 -5.10
N ALA A 40 5.69 -10.03 -4.12
CA ALA A 40 4.84 -10.22 -2.97
C ALA A 40 3.35 -10.01 -3.28
N PHE A 41 3.02 -8.89 -3.92
CA PHE A 41 1.65 -8.40 -4.08
C PHE A 41 1.12 -8.53 -5.51
N GLY A 42 1.95 -8.98 -6.46
CA GLY A 42 1.58 -9.02 -7.86
C GLY A 42 1.43 -7.62 -8.47
N ALA A 43 2.12 -6.63 -7.91
CA ALA A 43 2.10 -5.27 -8.41
C ALA A 43 2.68 -5.18 -9.83
N ARG A 44 2.18 -4.20 -10.60
CA ARG A 44 2.68 -3.88 -11.93
C ARG A 44 3.28 -2.48 -11.91
N GLU A 45 4.51 -2.33 -12.41
CA GLU A 45 5.10 -1.02 -12.65
C GLU A 45 4.48 -0.43 -13.92
N ASP A 46 3.85 0.73 -13.80
CA ASP A 46 3.17 1.40 -14.90
C ASP A 46 3.98 2.61 -15.43
N PHE A 47 4.78 3.22 -14.55
CA PHE A 47 5.58 4.40 -14.89
C PHE A 47 6.80 4.52 -13.99
N ARG A 48 7.92 5.04 -14.53
CA ARG A 48 9.15 5.27 -13.78
C ARG A 48 9.97 6.40 -14.39
N ILE A 49 10.56 7.22 -13.54
CA ILE A 49 11.59 8.20 -13.86
C ILE A 49 12.79 7.92 -12.96
N ASP A 50 13.92 7.63 -13.58
CA ASP A 50 15.18 7.48 -12.84
C ASP A 50 15.80 8.84 -12.55
N ALA A 51 16.49 8.96 -11.43
CA ALA A 51 17.23 10.17 -11.09
C ALA A 51 18.54 10.25 -11.89
N PRO A 52 18.99 11.46 -12.30
CA PRO A 52 20.23 11.64 -13.06
C PRO A 52 21.48 11.05 -12.38
N GLY A 53 21.48 10.99 -11.05
CA GLY A 53 22.58 10.44 -10.23
C GLY A 53 22.43 8.97 -9.88
N GLY A 54 21.41 8.30 -10.41
CA GLY A 54 21.03 6.93 -10.06
C GLY A 54 19.89 6.88 -9.03
N GLY A 55 19.24 5.72 -8.91
CA GLY A 55 18.04 5.56 -8.11
C GLY A 55 16.76 5.95 -8.87
N VAL A 56 15.63 5.91 -8.19
CA VAL A 56 14.29 6.18 -8.75
C VAL A 56 13.75 7.49 -8.18
N LEU A 57 13.68 8.50 -9.03
CA LEU A 57 13.09 9.79 -8.65
C LEU A 57 11.59 9.65 -8.37
N HIS A 58 10.89 8.91 -9.23
CA HIS A 58 9.45 8.72 -9.15
C HIS A 58 9.05 7.44 -9.87
N ALA A 59 8.18 6.66 -9.27
CA ALA A 59 7.54 5.54 -9.92
C ALA A 59 6.06 5.44 -9.55
N GLU A 60 5.30 4.82 -10.42
CA GLU A 60 3.89 4.49 -10.20
C GLU A 60 3.71 2.99 -10.40
N ILE A 61 3.14 2.34 -9.41
CA ILE A 61 2.79 0.92 -9.45
C ILE A 61 1.30 0.73 -9.28
N ALA A 62 0.74 -0.26 -9.95
CA ALA A 62 -0.62 -0.72 -9.70
C ALA A 62 -0.60 -1.86 -8.69
N VAL A 63 -1.30 -1.68 -7.57
CA VAL A 63 -1.58 -2.73 -6.58
C VAL A 63 -3.08 -3.00 -6.64
N GLY A 64 -3.46 -4.18 -7.14
CA GLY A 64 -4.86 -4.44 -7.48
C GLY A 64 -5.38 -3.43 -8.51
N ARG A 65 -6.38 -2.63 -8.11
CA ARG A 65 -6.99 -1.60 -8.97
C ARG A 65 -6.54 -0.17 -8.64
N SER A 66 -5.64 -0.01 -7.69
CA SER A 66 -5.19 1.28 -7.20
C SER A 66 -3.78 1.60 -7.67
N VAL A 67 -3.50 2.89 -7.85
CA VAL A 67 -2.15 3.39 -8.12
C VAL A 67 -1.50 3.81 -6.82
N LEU A 68 -0.27 3.42 -6.64
CA LEU A 68 0.62 3.86 -5.57
C LEU A 68 1.84 4.53 -6.20
N MET A 69 2.17 5.73 -5.76
CA MET A 69 3.40 6.42 -6.11
C MET A 69 4.49 6.07 -5.10
N LEU A 70 5.73 6.00 -5.57
CA LEU A 70 6.89 5.84 -4.69
C LEU A 70 8.14 6.45 -5.33
N GLY A 71 9.12 6.73 -4.49
CA GLY A 71 10.43 7.22 -4.93
C GLY A 71 11.45 7.11 -3.80
N ASP A 72 12.72 7.22 -4.17
CA ASP A 72 13.81 7.33 -3.22
C ASP A 72 13.76 8.70 -2.53
N VAL A 73 14.04 8.73 -1.23
CA VAL A 73 14.23 9.99 -0.53
C VAL A 73 15.56 10.60 -0.97
N SER A 74 15.51 11.81 -1.54
CA SER A 74 16.75 12.54 -1.81
C SER A 74 17.41 13.02 -0.51
N VAL A 75 18.73 13.25 -0.56
CA VAL A 75 19.49 13.76 0.60
C VAL A 75 18.93 15.10 1.06
N ASP A 76 18.63 16.00 0.11
CA ASP A 76 18.10 17.34 0.39
C ASP A 76 16.72 17.28 1.06
N GLU A 77 15.84 16.37 0.61
CA GLU A 77 14.52 16.16 1.21
C GLU A 77 14.60 15.57 2.63
N ALA A 78 15.52 14.62 2.83
CA ALA A 78 15.77 14.03 4.14
C ALA A 78 16.33 15.06 5.13
N GLU A 79 17.27 15.90 4.70
CA GLU A 79 17.84 16.99 5.51
C GLU A 79 16.80 18.07 5.83
N ALA A 80 15.92 18.38 4.90
CA ALA A 80 14.81 19.32 5.12
C ALA A 80 13.71 18.77 6.02
N GLY A 81 13.71 17.43 6.30
CA GLY A 81 12.68 16.76 7.09
C GLY A 81 11.29 16.74 6.44
N SER A 82 11.23 17.01 5.12
CA SER A 82 9.96 17.11 4.39
C SER A 82 9.40 15.75 4.00
N PHE A 83 10.30 14.83 3.62
CA PHE A 83 9.96 13.44 3.28
C PHE A 83 10.93 12.50 3.95
N ALA A 84 10.44 11.37 4.42
CA ALA A 84 11.26 10.38 5.11
C ALA A 84 10.74 8.96 4.87
N ALA A 85 11.65 8.02 4.68
CA ALA A 85 11.32 6.60 4.73
C ALA A 85 11.12 6.17 6.19
N PRO A 86 10.35 5.09 6.48
CA PRO A 86 10.07 4.65 7.84
C PRO A 86 11.30 4.44 8.70
N ALA A 87 12.42 3.97 8.15
CA ALA A 87 13.68 3.79 8.90
C ALA A 87 14.20 5.09 9.50
N ALA A 88 14.09 6.21 8.76
CA ALA A 88 14.49 7.53 9.26
C ALA A 88 13.55 8.08 10.34
N LEU A 89 12.35 7.51 10.49
CA LEU A 89 11.36 7.84 11.51
C LEU A 89 11.40 6.87 12.71
N GLY A 90 12.50 6.13 12.88
CA GLY A 90 12.60 5.10 13.90
C GLY A 90 11.82 3.82 13.61
N GLY A 91 11.47 3.59 12.34
CA GLY A 91 10.74 2.42 11.88
C GLY A 91 9.21 2.53 11.99
N GLY A 92 8.70 3.72 12.34
CA GLY A 92 7.27 3.96 12.45
C GLY A 92 6.64 4.51 11.16
N THR A 93 5.34 4.32 11.02
CA THR A 93 4.52 4.95 9.98
C THR A 93 3.18 5.37 10.58
N SER A 94 2.66 6.52 10.15
CA SER A 94 1.35 7.01 10.57
C SER A 94 0.22 6.58 9.62
N VAL A 95 0.55 5.90 8.52
CA VAL A 95 -0.39 5.45 7.49
C VAL A 95 -0.25 3.95 7.31
N THR A 96 -1.39 3.27 7.24
CA THR A 96 -1.49 1.87 6.79
C THR A 96 -2.22 1.82 5.45
N LEU A 97 -1.74 0.96 4.56
CA LEU A 97 -2.33 0.78 3.24
C LEU A 97 -3.23 -0.46 3.27
N HIS A 98 -4.54 -0.25 3.10
CA HIS A 98 -5.52 -1.32 3.10
C HIS A 98 -5.87 -1.70 1.66
N VAL A 99 -5.76 -2.98 1.33
CA VAL A 99 -5.98 -3.50 -0.03
C VAL A 99 -6.87 -4.74 0.01
N PHE A 100 -8.01 -4.69 -0.66
CA PHE A 100 -8.85 -5.87 -0.83
C PHE A 100 -8.30 -6.77 -1.93
N VAL A 101 -8.18 -8.06 -1.62
CA VAL A 101 -7.67 -9.09 -2.52
C VAL A 101 -8.57 -10.33 -2.47
N PRO A 102 -8.56 -11.17 -3.51
CA PRO A 102 -9.38 -12.39 -3.52
C PRO A 102 -8.98 -13.42 -2.47
N ASP A 103 -7.70 -13.50 -2.12
CA ASP A 103 -7.14 -14.55 -1.23
C ASP A 103 -5.93 -14.02 -0.45
N VAL A 104 -6.18 -13.66 0.82
CA VAL A 104 -5.12 -13.16 1.72
C VAL A 104 -4.15 -14.25 2.16
N ASP A 105 -4.57 -15.53 2.20
CA ASP A 105 -3.69 -16.62 2.61
C ASP A 105 -2.57 -16.81 1.59
N SER A 106 -2.92 -16.97 0.32
CA SER A 106 -1.94 -17.08 -0.77
C SER A 106 -1.07 -15.82 -0.89
N LEU A 107 -1.64 -14.63 -0.63
CA LEU A 107 -0.87 -13.38 -0.65
C LEU A 107 0.14 -13.36 0.50
N ALA A 108 -0.25 -13.75 1.72
CA ALA A 108 0.62 -13.78 2.88
C ALA A 108 1.82 -14.69 2.67
N GLU A 109 1.60 -15.91 2.15
CA GLU A 109 2.67 -16.85 1.82
C GLU A 109 3.67 -16.28 0.82
N ARG A 110 3.20 -15.66 -0.27
CA ARG A 110 4.07 -15.01 -1.26
C ARG A 110 4.84 -13.82 -0.68
N ALA A 111 4.16 -13.01 0.12
CA ALA A 111 4.76 -11.83 0.74
C ALA A 111 5.86 -12.20 1.72
N GLU A 112 5.62 -13.19 2.58
CA GLU A 112 6.62 -13.73 3.52
C GLU A 112 7.82 -14.31 2.77
N ALA A 113 7.58 -15.13 1.74
CA ALA A 113 8.63 -15.68 0.88
C ALA A 113 9.44 -14.58 0.14
N ALA A 114 8.83 -13.43 -0.13
CA ALA A 114 9.49 -12.28 -0.75
C ALA A 114 10.24 -11.39 0.25
N GLY A 115 10.06 -11.59 1.56
CA GLY A 115 10.76 -10.86 2.62
C GLY A 115 9.90 -9.93 3.48
N ALA A 116 8.56 -10.01 3.41
CA ALA A 116 7.69 -9.31 4.33
C ALA A 116 7.77 -9.91 5.74
N GLU A 117 7.64 -9.06 6.75
CA GLU A 117 7.40 -9.47 8.13
C GLU A 117 5.89 -9.61 8.35
N VAL A 118 5.43 -10.79 8.76
CA VAL A 118 4.03 -11.05 9.11
C VAL A 118 3.79 -10.61 10.55
N LEU A 119 3.11 -9.48 10.74
CA LEU A 119 2.79 -8.95 12.07
C LEU A 119 1.54 -9.61 12.66
N GLN A 120 0.56 -9.92 11.80
CA GLN A 120 -0.62 -10.70 12.14
C GLN A 120 -0.87 -11.67 11.00
N PRO A 121 -0.91 -12.99 11.27
CA PRO A 121 -1.24 -13.98 10.24
C PRO A 121 -2.70 -13.82 9.77
N PRO A 122 -3.06 -14.42 8.62
CA PRO A 122 -4.43 -14.40 8.13
C PRO A 122 -5.43 -14.83 9.19
N THR A 123 -6.33 -13.91 9.56
CA THR A 123 -7.28 -14.09 10.68
C THR A 123 -8.64 -13.56 10.28
N ASP A 124 -9.69 -14.32 10.59
CA ASP A 124 -11.07 -13.88 10.40
C ASP A 124 -11.43 -12.86 11.48
N MET A 125 -11.82 -11.67 11.02
CA MET A 125 -12.10 -10.54 11.89
C MET A 125 -13.60 -10.39 12.13
N PHE A 126 -13.98 -9.83 13.27
CA PHE A 126 -15.37 -9.64 13.67
C PHE A 126 -16.18 -8.80 12.67
N HIS A 127 -15.52 -7.98 11.88
CA HIS A 127 -16.16 -7.10 10.87
C HIS A 127 -16.45 -7.78 9.53
N GLY A 128 -16.16 -9.08 9.39
CA GLY A 128 -16.56 -9.86 8.22
C GLY A 128 -15.50 -9.99 7.13
N ASP A 129 -14.26 -9.59 7.42
CA ASP A 129 -13.13 -9.77 6.51
C ASP A 129 -12.08 -10.70 7.13
N ARG A 130 -11.38 -11.44 6.28
CA ARG A 130 -10.16 -12.16 6.66
C ARG A 130 -8.98 -11.26 6.35
N THR A 131 -8.16 -10.96 7.37
CA THR A 131 -7.09 -9.96 7.29
C THR A 131 -5.73 -10.53 7.61
N VAL A 132 -4.71 -10.02 6.91
CA VAL A 132 -3.30 -10.17 7.25
C VAL A 132 -2.66 -8.80 7.41
N ILE A 133 -1.79 -8.64 8.41
CA ILE A 133 -0.99 -7.42 8.59
C ILE A 133 0.46 -7.73 8.30
N LEU A 134 1.03 -7.00 7.34
CA LEU A 134 2.40 -7.17 6.88
C LEU A 134 3.18 -5.87 7.04
N LYS A 135 4.47 -6.00 7.33
CA LYS A 135 5.42 -4.91 7.17
C LYS A 135 6.37 -5.26 6.02
N ASP A 136 6.47 -4.35 5.06
CA ASP A 136 7.37 -4.55 3.93
C ASP A 136 8.84 -4.27 4.31
N PRO A 137 9.81 -4.64 3.47
CA PRO A 137 11.23 -4.40 3.75
C PRO A 137 11.60 -2.91 3.91
N SER A 138 10.79 -2.00 3.37
CA SER A 138 10.96 -0.55 3.53
C SER A 138 10.35 0.00 4.83
N GLY A 139 9.61 -0.85 5.58
CA GLY A 139 9.00 -0.50 6.85
C GLY A 139 7.56 0.00 6.76
N HIS A 140 6.94 0.03 5.58
CA HIS A 140 5.53 0.40 5.45
C HIS A 140 4.61 -0.74 5.88
N LEU A 141 3.46 -0.36 6.47
CA LEU A 141 2.45 -1.29 6.95
C LEU A 141 1.34 -1.48 5.91
N TRP A 142 1.04 -2.73 5.63
CA TRP A 142 0.01 -3.17 4.72
C TRP A 142 -1.00 -4.05 5.43
N VAL A 143 -2.27 -3.79 5.20
CA VAL A 143 -3.38 -4.63 5.63
C VAL A 143 -4.07 -5.15 4.38
N PHE A 144 -3.95 -6.44 4.12
CA PHE A 144 -4.69 -7.07 3.04
C PHE A 144 -5.93 -7.75 3.59
N LEU A 145 -7.04 -7.63 2.85
CA LEU A 145 -8.34 -8.11 3.27
C LEU A 145 -8.98 -8.95 2.17
N THR A 146 -9.56 -10.08 2.55
CA THR A 146 -10.52 -10.82 1.73
C THR A 146 -11.89 -10.67 2.36
N HIS A 147 -12.85 -10.11 1.62
CA HIS A 147 -14.21 -9.95 2.09
C HIS A 147 -14.92 -11.30 2.18
N LEU A 148 -15.45 -11.64 3.35
CA LEU A 148 -16.14 -12.90 3.61
C LEU A 148 -17.65 -12.74 3.72
N GLU A 149 -18.11 -11.69 4.44
CA GLU A 149 -19.51 -11.43 4.69
C GLU A 149 -19.78 -9.95 4.96
N ASP A 150 -20.96 -9.49 4.56
CA ASP A 150 -21.48 -8.18 4.96
C ASP A 150 -22.04 -8.27 6.38
N VAL A 151 -21.46 -7.50 7.31
CA VAL A 151 -21.89 -7.49 8.72
C VAL A 151 -22.62 -6.17 9.01
N PRO A 152 -23.93 -6.19 9.32
CA PRO A 152 -24.67 -5.00 9.71
C PRO A 152 -24.08 -4.31 10.94
N GLU A 153 -24.23 -3.00 11.04
CA GLU A 153 -23.64 -2.19 12.13
C GLU A 153 -24.06 -2.66 13.53
N GLU A 154 -25.30 -3.06 13.71
CA GLU A 154 -25.81 -3.59 14.99
C GLU A 154 -25.09 -4.88 15.38
N GLU A 155 -24.88 -5.77 14.41
CA GLU A 155 -24.13 -7.00 14.59
C GLU A 155 -22.66 -6.76 14.89
N LEU A 156 -22.04 -5.78 14.24
CA LEU A 156 -20.67 -5.35 14.53
C LEU A 156 -20.49 -4.94 15.98
N ARG A 157 -21.42 -4.11 16.49
CA ARG A 157 -21.41 -3.69 17.88
C ARG A 157 -21.58 -4.86 18.85
N ARG A 158 -22.45 -5.81 18.51
CA ARG A 158 -22.68 -7.01 19.31
C ARG A 158 -21.44 -7.90 19.37
N ARG A 159 -20.82 -8.17 18.22
CA ARG A 159 -19.59 -8.98 18.13
C ARG A 159 -18.43 -8.35 18.89
N LEU A 160 -18.29 -7.02 18.79
CA LEU A 160 -17.25 -6.29 19.52
C LEU A 160 -17.45 -6.37 21.03
N ALA A 161 -18.69 -6.21 21.51
CA ALA A 161 -19.00 -6.33 22.93
C ALA A 161 -18.78 -7.75 23.50
N ALA A 162 -18.90 -8.78 22.67
CA ALA A 162 -18.65 -10.16 23.07
C ALA A 162 -17.17 -10.57 23.07
N ALA A 163 -16.31 -9.77 22.41
CA ALA A 163 -14.87 -10.03 22.30
C ALA A 163 -14.04 -9.37 23.43
N GLY A 164 -14.63 -8.50 24.24
CA GLY A 164 -14.03 -7.84 25.42
C GLY A 164 -14.46 -8.50 26.69
#